data_f91f50d1e750b61a569bc7aba5f5d6db
#
_entry.id   f91f50d1e750b61a569bc7aba5f5d6db
#
_cell.length_a   1.000
_cell.length_b   1.000
_cell.length_c   1.000
_cell.angle_alpha   90.00
_cell.angle_beta   90.00
_cell.angle_gamma   90.00
#
_symmetry.space_group_name_H-M   'P 1'
#
loop_
_entity.id
_entity.type
_entity.pdbx_description
1 polymer ?
#
loop_
_entity_poly.entity_id
_entity_poly.type
_entity_poly.pdbx_seq_one_letter_code
_entity_poly.pdbx_strand_id
1 'polypeptide(L)'
;MNSYTPKVLDLINNYEIIKQETNRDNIALIDGDIFLYSVCFPKKQTQEQIIQMGNQLERTLQDVINELNNYLISTLIATNCIYYKGFLSGKSFRKEIAKTAEYKAGRSTEKPQYFSEIRTYLKEVWGFQEDSITYYEADDLICSYNKEYTNKGYIPIIISIDKDLDQIAGKHYNPRKKEFYDINNGYAEYFLWYQTIIGDTADNIKGIEGVGPIGAKKILTGSFVD
;
A
#
# COMPACT_ATOMS: atom_id res chain seq x y z
N MET A 1 -2.75 -16.79 12.57
CA MET A 1 -3.42 -16.73 11.25
C MET A 1 -4.75 -16.07 11.47
N ASN A 2 -4.99 -14.90 10.90
CA ASN A 2 -6.36 -14.38 10.86
C ASN A 2 -7.11 -15.25 9.86
N SER A 3 -7.95 -16.17 10.38
CA SER A 3 -9.02 -16.69 9.56
C SER A 3 -9.77 -15.49 9.00
N TYR A 4 -10.13 -15.54 7.70
CA TYR A 4 -11.07 -14.59 7.15
C TYR A 4 -12.23 -14.43 8.13
N THR A 5 -12.61 -13.19 8.42
CA THR A 5 -13.85 -13.01 9.17
C THR A 5 -14.98 -13.68 8.36
N PRO A 6 -16.00 -14.27 9.01
CA PRO A 6 -17.08 -14.93 8.27
C PRO A 6 -17.69 -14.06 7.15
N LYS A 7 -17.77 -12.74 7.36
CA LYS A 7 -18.25 -11.79 6.35
C LYS A 7 -17.37 -11.71 5.10
N VAL A 8 -16.05 -11.80 5.27
CA VAL A 8 -15.12 -11.79 4.12
C VAL A 8 -15.16 -13.12 3.39
N LEU A 9 -15.29 -14.22 4.11
CA LEU A 9 -15.52 -15.56 3.49
C LEU A 9 -16.77 -15.57 2.63
N ASP A 10 -17.87 -14.96 3.09
CA ASP A 10 -19.09 -14.87 2.31
C ASP A 10 -18.90 -14.03 1.05
N LEU A 11 -18.17 -12.91 1.15
CA LEU A 11 -17.82 -12.08 0.00
C LEU A 11 -16.95 -12.85 -1.02
N ILE A 12 -15.96 -13.61 -0.54
CA ILE A 12 -15.06 -14.40 -1.38
C ILE A 12 -15.82 -15.57 -2.03
N ASN A 13 -16.67 -16.27 -1.29
CA ASN A 13 -17.45 -17.39 -1.79
C ASN A 13 -18.37 -16.98 -2.95
N ASN A 14 -18.93 -15.79 -2.90
CA ASN A 14 -19.76 -15.25 -3.97
C ASN A 14 -19.00 -14.97 -5.28
N TYR A 15 -17.66 -14.96 -5.26
CA TYR A 15 -16.81 -14.67 -6.42
C TYR A 15 -16.14 -15.92 -7.04
N GLU A 16 -16.57 -17.13 -6.69
CA GLU A 16 -16.04 -18.41 -7.21
C GLU A 16 -14.51 -18.62 -7.08
N ILE A 17 -13.83 -17.84 -6.23
CA ILE A 17 -12.37 -17.83 -6.10
C ILE A 17 -11.82 -19.17 -5.58
N ILE A 18 -12.60 -19.90 -4.82
CA ILE A 18 -12.15 -21.09 -4.06
C ILE A 18 -11.95 -22.32 -4.98
N LYS A 19 -12.36 -22.25 -6.23
CA LYS A 19 -12.25 -23.39 -7.18
C LYS A 19 -10.91 -23.46 -7.92
N GLN A 20 -10.08 -22.42 -7.85
CA GLN A 20 -8.73 -22.48 -8.42
C GLN A 20 -7.79 -23.08 -7.38
N GLU A 21 -6.80 -23.86 -7.83
CA GLU A 21 -5.70 -24.33 -6.98
C GLU A 21 -4.92 -23.12 -6.45
N THR A 22 -5.33 -22.62 -5.29
CA THR A 22 -4.64 -21.50 -4.64
C THR A 22 -3.34 -21.99 -4.05
N ASN A 23 -2.26 -21.24 -4.23
CA ASN A 23 -1.02 -21.54 -3.54
C ASN A 23 -1.17 -21.14 -2.06
N ARG A 24 -1.25 -22.15 -1.19
CA ARG A 24 -1.46 -21.97 0.25
C ARG A 24 -0.27 -21.34 0.97
N ASP A 25 0.88 -21.29 0.32
CA ASP A 25 2.08 -20.67 0.88
C ASP A 25 2.14 -19.17 0.63
N ASN A 26 1.35 -18.66 -0.34
CA ASN A 26 1.27 -17.22 -0.62
C ASN A 26 0.47 -16.52 0.47
N ILE A 27 0.99 -15.37 0.92
CA ILE A 27 0.28 -14.45 1.82
C ILE A 27 0.39 -13.01 1.31
N ALA A 28 -0.75 -12.35 1.13
CA ALA A 28 -0.79 -10.96 0.73
C ALA A 28 -0.54 -10.04 1.94
N LEU A 29 0.43 -9.14 1.83
CA LEU A 29 0.67 -8.04 2.76
C LEU A 29 0.20 -6.75 2.10
N ILE A 30 -0.95 -6.23 2.53
CA ILE A 30 -1.68 -5.19 1.82
C ILE A 30 -1.48 -3.84 2.49
N ASP A 31 -0.96 -2.88 1.75
CA ASP A 31 -1.01 -1.47 2.10
C ASP A 31 -2.45 -0.97 1.91
N GLY A 32 -3.19 -0.89 3.02
CA GLY A 32 -4.61 -0.56 3.01
C GLY A 32 -4.91 0.89 2.68
N ASP A 33 -3.96 1.80 2.94
CA ASP A 33 -4.14 3.22 2.64
C ASP A 33 -4.31 3.44 1.14
N ILE A 34 -3.64 2.66 0.29
CA ILE A 34 -3.80 2.74 -1.17
C ILE A 34 -5.25 2.45 -1.58
N PHE A 35 -5.82 1.37 -1.06
CA PHE A 35 -7.20 0.97 -1.37
C PHE A 35 -8.19 1.99 -0.85
N LEU A 36 -8.01 2.43 0.41
CA LEU A 36 -8.82 3.45 1.06
C LEU A 36 -8.87 4.74 0.23
N TYR A 37 -7.71 5.29 -0.12
CA TYR A 37 -7.65 6.52 -0.91
C TYR A 37 -8.14 6.32 -2.34
N SER A 38 -7.84 5.19 -2.98
CA SER A 38 -8.23 4.92 -4.36
C SER A 38 -9.75 4.88 -4.54
N VAL A 39 -10.49 4.38 -3.55
CA VAL A 39 -11.95 4.30 -3.65
C VAL A 39 -12.66 5.53 -3.09
N CYS A 40 -12.06 6.26 -2.14
CA CYS A 40 -12.68 7.45 -1.58
C CYS A 40 -12.53 8.68 -2.48
N PHE A 41 -11.45 8.77 -3.27
CA PHE A 41 -11.33 9.86 -4.24
C PHE A 41 -12.20 9.58 -5.47
N PRO A 42 -13.00 10.56 -5.92
CA PRO A 42 -13.79 10.41 -7.13
C PRO A 42 -12.87 10.23 -8.34
N LYS A 43 -13.18 9.25 -9.18
CA LYS A 43 -12.49 9.11 -10.47
C LYS A 43 -12.79 10.36 -11.30
N LYS A 44 -11.74 10.94 -11.92
CA LYS A 44 -11.94 12.02 -12.91
C LYS A 44 -12.83 11.47 -14.03
N GLN A 45 -14.06 11.95 -14.08
CA GLN A 45 -14.98 11.64 -15.16
C GLN A 45 -14.60 12.50 -16.37
N THR A 46 -14.67 11.93 -17.57
CA THR A 46 -14.52 12.71 -18.80
C THR A 46 -15.80 13.55 -19.00
N GLN A 47 -15.68 14.69 -19.70
CA GLN A 47 -16.84 15.53 -20.03
C GLN A 47 -17.95 14.74 -20.75
N GLU A 48 -17.60 13.76 -21.58
CA GLU A 48 -18.55 12.88 -22.26
C GLU A 48 -19.32 11.99 -21.30
N GLN A 49 -18.68 11.45 -20.26
CA GLN A 49 -19.34 10.67 -19.20
C GLN A 49 -20.30 11.53 -18.38
N ILE A 50 -19.94 12.79 -18.12
CA ILE A 50 -20.81 13.74 -17.39
C ILE A 50 -22.06 14.07 -18.21
N ILE A 51 -21.94 14.24 -19.54
CA ILE A 51 -23.05 14.53 -20.43
C ILE A 51 -23.99 13.34 -20.60
N GLN A 52 -23.45 12.11 -20.66
CA GLN A 52 -24.26 10.89 -20.79
C GLN A 52 -25.02 10.50 -19.52
N MET A 53 -24.56 10.92 -18.35
CA MET A 53 -25.15 10.51 -17.07
C MET A 53 -26.27 11.42 -16.56
N GLY A 54 -26.68 12.45 -17.31
CA GLY A 54 -27.79 13.38 -17.02
C GLY A 54 -28.36 13.29 -15.59
N ASN A 55 -28.08 14.22 -14.69
CA ASN A 55 -28.35 14.22 -13.25
C ASN A 55 -27.59 13.11 -12.50
N GLN A 56 -26.37 13.41 -12.09
CA GLN A 56 -25.54 12.53 -11.26
C GLN A 56 -26.32 12.08 -10.03
N LEU A 57 -26.60 10.78 -9.95
CA LEU A 57 -26.84 10.13 -8.67
C LEU A 57 -25.57 10.33 -7.83
N GLU A 58 -25.67 11.04 -6.72
CA GLU A 58 -24.57 11.16 -5.77
C GLU A 58 -24.07 9.75 -5.42
N ARG A 59 -22.76 9.56 -5.54
CA ARG A 59 -22.11 8.29 -5.20
C ARG A 59 -22.38 7.97 -3.72
N THR A 60 -23.02 6.85 -3.46
CA THR A 60 -23.39 6.44 -2.11
C THR A 60 -22.23 5.74 -1.38
N LEU A 61 -22.28 5.67 -0.06
CA LEU A 61 -21.34 4.85 0.73
C LEU A 61 -21.34 3.39 0.26
N GLN A 62 -22.51 2.83 -0.10
CA GLN A 62 -22.61 1.45 -0.56
C GLN A 62 -21.87 1.24 -1.88
N ASP A 63 -21.88 2.21 -2.79
CA ASP A 63 -21.13 2.14 -4.05
C ASP A 63 -19.63 2.10 -3.77
N VAL A 64 -19.14 2.90 -2.82
CA VAL A 64 -17.74 2.92 -2.41
C VAL A 64 -17.32 1.59 -1.76
N ILE A 65 -18.19 1.02 -0.90
CA ILE A 65 -17.95 -0.30 -0.28
C ILE A 65 -17.88 -1.39 -1.37
N ASN A 66 -18.79 -1.38 -2.32
CA ASN A 66 -18.80 -2.36 -3.41
C ASN A 66 -17.53 -2.25 -4.28
N GLU A 67 -17.10 -1.02 -4.59
CA GLU A 67 -15.85 -0.79 -5.33
C GLU A 67 -14.63 -1.28 -4.56
N LEU A 68 -14.56 -1.00 -3.25
CA LEU A 68 -13.49 -1.47 -2.39
C LEU A 68 -13.42 -3.01 -2.36
N ASN A 69 -14.56 -3.67 -2.15
CA ASN A 69 -14.65 -5.12 -2.12
C ASN A 69 -14.17 -5.72 -3.45
N ASN A 70 -14.67 -5.20 -4.57
CA ASN A 70 -14.26 -5.65 -5.89
C ASN A 70 -12.75 -5.46 -6.12
N TYR A 71 -12.19 -4.34 -5.65
CA TYR A 71 -10.77 -4.05 -5.82
C TYR A 71 -9.91 -5.01 -4.98
N LEU A 72 -10.24 -5.21 -3.71
CA LEU A 72 -9.52 -6.12 -2.82
C LEU A 72 -9.63 -7.58 -3.31
N ILE A 73 -10.83 -8.04 -3.63
CA ILE A 73 -11.07 -9.40 -4.11
C ILE A 73 -10.32 -9.65 -5.42
N SER A 74 -10.43 -8.75 -6.39
CA SER A 74 -9.71 -8.90 -7.67
C SER A 74 -8.19 -8.93 -7.48
N THR A 75 -7.68 -8.20 -6.49
CA THR A 75 -6.26 -8.19 -6.13
C THR A 75 -5.83 -9.53 -5.50
N LEU A 76 -6.62 -10.08 -4.57
CA LEU A 76 -6.36 -11.39 -3.97
C LEU A 76 -6.41 -12.52 -5.00
N ILE A 77 -7.35 -12.45 -5.95
CA ILE A 77 -7.40 -13.39 -7.09
C ILE A 77 -6.13 -13.28 -7.93
N ALA A 78 -5.78 -12.06 -8.35
CA ALA A 78 -4.63 -11.83 -9.22
C ALA A 78 -3.31 -12.29 -8.58
N THR A 79 -3.20 -12.19 -7.25
CA THR A 79 -2.01 -12.62 -6.49
C THR A 79 -2.07 -14.08 -6.06
N ASN A 80 -3.16 -14.78 -6.34
CA ASN A 80 -3.40 -16.17 -5.91
C ASN A 80 -3.21 -16.35 -4.40
N CYS A 81 -3.66 -15.38 -3.61
CA CYS A 81 -3.59 -15.38 -2.16
C CYS A 81 -4.96 -15.65 -1.54
N ILE A 82 -5.05 -16.70 -0.71
CA ILE A 82 -6.20 -16.93 0.17
C ILE A 82 -5.99 -16.34 1.56
N TYR A 83 -4.74 -16.12 1.94
CA TYR A 83 -4.36 -15.49 3.20
C TYR A 83 -3.89 -14.07 2.94
N TYR A 84 -4.27 -13.17 3.80
CA TYR A 84 -3.80 -11.79 3.75
C TYR A 84 -3.65 -11.18 5.13
N LYS A 85 -2.87 -10.12 5.20
CA LYS A 85 -2.88 -9.11 6.26
C LYS A 85 -2.92 -7.74 5.61
N GLY A 86 -3.85 -6.91 6.04
CA GLY A 86 -3.93 -5.53 5.60
C GLY A 86 -3.55 -4.58 6.74
N PHE A 87 -2.92 -3.48 6.38
CA PHE A 87 -2.42 -2.49 7.32
C PHE A 87 -2.90 -1.10 6.93
N LEU A 88 -3.15 -0.27 7.94
CA LEU A 88 -3.55 1.13 7.80
C LEU A 88 -2.61 1.99 8.63
N SER A 89 -2.12 3.07 8.05
CA SER A 89 -1.33 4.04 8.80
C SER A 89 -2.23 4.87 9.72
N GLY A 90 -1.83 4.96 10.97
CA GLY A 90 -2.44 5.82 11.98
C GLY A 90 -1.60 7.07 12.25
N LYS A 91 -1.34 7.33 13.51
CA LYS A 91 -0.31 8.29 13.92
C LYS A 91 1.06 7.73 13.56
N SER A 92 2.02 8.61 13.32
CA SER A 92 3.39 8.23 13.01
C SER A 92 4.34 8.70 14.10
N PHE A 93 5.14 7.78 14.63
CA PHE A 93 6.20 8.10 15.59
C PHE A 93 7.27 9.04 14.97
N ARG A 94 7.38 9.03 13.63
CA ARG A 94 8.32 9.90 12.90
C ARG A 94 8.06 11.38 13.14
N LYS A 95 6.82 11.77 13.49
CA LYS A 95 6.52 13.16 13.86
C LYS A 95 7.20 13.60 15.15
N GLU A 96 7.47 12.68 16.06
CA GLU A 96 8.09 12.96 17.35
C GLU A 96 9.62 13.02 17.22
N ILE A 97 10.20 12.23 16.33
CA ILE A 97 11.65 12.13 16.15
C ILE A 97 12.22 13.05 15.08
N ALA A 98 11.39 13.59 14.20
CA ALA A 98 11.81 14.51 13.14
C ALA A 98 12.26 15.85 13.73
N LYS A 99 13.59 16.10 13.72
CA LYS A 99 14.21 17.30 14.34
C LYS A 99 14.57 18.38 13.34
N THR A 100 14.91 18.02 12.11
CA THR A 100 15.43 18.94 11.09
C THR A 100 14.34 19.62 10.28
N ALA A 101 13.21 18.97 10.12
CA ALA A 101 12.02 19.47 9.44
C ALA A 101 10.79 18.72 9.94
N GLU A 102 9.62 19.33 9.85
CA GLU A 102 8.37 18.66 10.22
C GLU A 102 8.04 17.56 9.20
N TYR A 103 7.89 16.32 9.69
CA TYR A 103 7.58 15.15 8.86
C TYR A 103 6.18 15.29 8.24
N LYS A 104 6.10 15.11 6.92
CA LYS A 104 4.84 15.20 6.13
C LYS A 104 4.11 16.56 6.24
N ALA A 105 4.83 17.66 6.51
CA ALA A 105 4.23 18.99 6.69
C ALA A 105 3.42 19.49 5.49
N GLY A 106 3.78 19.09 4.28
CA GLY A 106 3.12 19.51 3.04
C GLY A 106 1.87 18.70 2.67
N ARG A 107 1.51 17.67 3.44
CA ARG A 107 0.36 16.82 3.10
C ARG A 107 -0.95 17.49 3.49
N SER A 108 -1.95 17.47 2.58
CA SER A 108 -3.29 17.92 2.90
C SER A 108 -3.88 17.13 4.05
N THR A 109 -4.53 17.84 4.97
CA THR A 109 -5.28 17.23 6.08
C THR A 109 -6.73 16.92 5.69
N GLU A 110 -7.18 17.42 4.53
CA GLU A 110 -8.52 17.18 4.05
C GLU A 110 -8.70 15.72 3.67
N LYS A 111 -9.76 15.12 4.20
CA LYS A 111 -10.09 13.73 3.92
C LYS A 111 -11.21 13.68 2.88
N PRO A 112 -11.13 12.73 1.91
CA PRO A 112 -12.18 12.56 0.94
C PRO A 112 -13.49 12.07 1.60
N GLN A 113 -14.59 12.20 0.86
CA GLN A 113 -15.89 11.70 1.30
C GLN A 113 -15.83 10.21 1.63
N TYR A 114 -16.53 9.79 2.68
CA TYR A 114 -16.59 8.41 3.22
C TYR A 114 -15.27 7.84 3.72
N PHE A 115 -14.23 8.66 3.86
CA PHE A 115 -12.91 8.16 4.33
C PHE A 115 -12.99 7.44 5.67
N SER A 116 -13.69 8.01 6.64
CA SER A 116 -13.82 7.45 7.99
C SER A 116 -14.61 6.15 8.00
N GLU A 117 -15.71 6.11 7.25
CA GLU A 117 -16.58 4.95 7.14
C GLU A 117 -15.89 3.78 6.45
N ILE A 118 -15.17 4.05 5.35
CA ILE A 118 -14.40 3.04 4.62
C ILE A 118 -13.22 2.54 5.46
N ARG A 119 -12.56 3.42 6.21
CA ARG A 119 -11.50 3.02 7.14
C ARG A 119 -12.04 2.08 8.22
N THR A 120 -13.19 2.41 8.80
CA THR A 120 -13.88 1.57 9.76
C THR A 120 -14.27 0.22 9.15
N TYR A 121 -14.80 0.22 7.94
CA TYR A 121 -15.15 -0.99 7.20
C TYR A 121 -13.94 -1.90 6.96
N LEU A 122 -12.80 -1.34 6.56
CA LEU A 122 -11.54 -2.10 6.42
C LEU A 122 -11.11 -2.76 7.74
N LYS A 123 -11.24 -2.05 8.86
CA LYS A 123 -10.87 -2.59 10.19
C LYS A 123 -11.84 -3.66 10.68
N GLU A 124 -13.14 -3.41 10.58
CA GLU A 124 -14.16 -4.26 11.19
C GLU A 124 -14.56 -5.46 10.32
N VAL A 125 -14.58 -5.28 9.00
CA VAL A 125 -15.01 -6.32 8.06
C VAL A 125 -13.82 -7.06 7.49
N TRP A 126 -12.81 -6.33 6.99
CA TRP A 126 -11.61 -6.92 6.39
C TRP A 126 -10.51 -7.27 7.40
N GLY A 127 -10.63 -6.84 8.66
CA GLY A 127 -9.66 -7.11 9.71
C GLY A 127 -8.31 -6.41 9.53
N PHE A 128 -8.31 -5.27 8.83
CA PHE A 128 -7.09 -4.48 8.64
C PHE A 128 -6.61 -3.92 9.98
N GLN A 129 -5.31 -3.93 10.18
CA GLN A 129 -4.64 -3.55 11.41
C GLN A 129 -4.06 -2.14 11.34
N GLU A 130 -4.13 -1.45 12.46
CA GLU A 130 -3.51 -0.15 12.68
C GLU A 130 -2.73 -0.24 14.00
N ASP A 131 -1.49 0.18 14.00
CA ASP A 131 -0.72 0.24 15.24
C ASP A 131 -1.03 1.55 15.98
N SER A 132 -1.72 1.41 17.11
CA SER A 132 -2.07 2.53 17.99
C SER A 132 -1.17 2.66 19.22
N ILE A 133 -0.20 1.78 19.38
CA ILE A 133 0.69 1.71 20.56
C ILE A 133 2.04 2.33 20.25
N THR A 134 2.74 1.79 19.23
CA THR A 134 4.08 2.26 18.85
C THR A 134 4.05 3.27 17.70
N TYR A 135 2.85 3.51 17.14
CA TYR A 135 2.63 4.44 16.03
C TYR A 135 3.44 4.14 14.79
N TYR A 136 3.65 2.85 14.49
CA TYR A 136 4.20 2.42 13.22
C TYR A 136 3.20 2.68 12.09
N GLU A 137 3.73 3.10 10.95
CA GLU A 137 2.94 3.27 9.73
C GLU A 137 2.72 1.89 9.05
N ALA A 138 1.85 1.82 8.05
CA ALA A 138 1.52 0.57 7.35
C ALA A 138 2.77 -0.10 6.75
N ASP A 139 3.68 0.68 6.19
CA ASP A 139 4.95 0.22 5.60
C ASP A 139 5.89 -0.43 6.64
N ASP A 140 5.96 0.10 7.87
CA ASP A 140 6.75 -0.52 8.94
C ASP A 140 6.20 -1.90 9.31
N LEU A 141 4.87 -2.00 9.39
CA LEU A 141 4.18 -3.26 9.66
C LEU A 141 4.37 -4.24 8.52
N ILE A 142 4.23 -3.82 7.26
CA ILE A 142 4.48 -4.65 6.09
C ILE A 142 5.90 -5.22 6.11
N CYS A 143 6.90 -4.38 6.39
CA CYS A 143 8.30 -4.80 6.49
C CYS A 143 8.49 -5.87 7.57
N SER A 144 7.93 -5.64 8.77
CA SER A 144 8.01 -6.56 9.90
C SER A 144 7.36 -7.91 9.58
N TYR A 145 6.15 -7.89 9.04
CA TYR A 145 5.41 -9.09 8.69
C TYR A 145 6.00 -9.82 7.48
N ASN A 146 6.58 -9.11 6.51
CA ASN A 146 7.32 -9.75 5.42
C ASN A 146 8.45 -10.62 5.95
N LYS A 147 9.26 -10.09 6.87
CA LYS A 147 10.34 -10.86 7.51
C LYS A 147 9.80 -12.02 8.34
N GLU A 148 8.74 -11.79 9.13
CA GLU A 148 8.13 -12.83 9.96
C GLU A 148 7.61 -14.01 9.14
N TYR A 149 6.83 -13.74 8.08
CA TYR A 149 6.24 -14.77 7.26
C TYR A 149 7.27 -15.50 6.39
N THR A 150 8.27 -14.79 5.86
CA THR A 150 9.40 -15.43 5.17
C THR A 150 10.11 -16.41 6.08
N ASN A 151 10.39 -16.04 7.33
CA ASN A 151 11.02 -16.93 8.31
C ASN A 151 10.14 -18.14 8.68
N LYS A 152 8.83 -18.04 8.54
CA LYS A 152 7.88 -19.13 8.74
C LYS A 152 7.69 -20.03 7.51
N GLY A 153 8.41 -19.76 6.41
CA GLY A 153 8.34 -20.52 5.17
C GLY A 153 7.20 -20.14 4.23
N TYR A 154 6.50 -19.02 4.49
CA TYR A 154 5.53 -18.47 3.55
C TYR A 154 6.20 -17.66 2.44
N ILE A 155 5.44 -17.37 1.39
CA ILE A 155 5.82 -16.48 0.30
C ILE A 155 4.99 -15.19 0.41
N PRO A 156 5.49 -14.16 1.13
CA PRO A 156 4.79 -12.89 1.21
C PRO A 156 4.78 -12.21 -0.15
N ILE A 157 3.64 -11.62 -0.49
CA ILE A 157 3.47 -10.76 -1.67
C ILE A 157 3.06 -9.38 -1.16
N ILE A 158 3.95 -8.41 -1.31
CA ILE A 158 3.71 -7.03 -0.89
C ILE A 158 2.82 -6.35 -1.94
N ILE A 159 1.65 -5.89 -1.51
CA ILE A 159 0.66 -5.26 -2.39
C ILE A 159 0.62 -3.77 -2.10
N SER A 160 1.28 -2.98 -2.95
CA SER A 160 1.35 -1.53 -2.82
C SER A 160 1.64 -0.86 -4.17
N ILE A 161 1.42 0.44 -4.25
CA ILE A 161 1.88 1.33 -5.32
C ILE A 161 3.00 2.26 -4.83
N ASP A 162 3.29 2.22 -3.53
CA ASP A 162 4.32 3.06 -2.93
C ASP A 162 5.70 2.48 -3.24
N LYS A 163 6.52 3.31 -3.89
CA LYS A 163 7.92 2.96 -4.23
C LYS A 163 8.78 2.76 -2.99
N ASP A 164 8.40 3.34 -1.84
CA ASP A 164 9.22 3.25 -0.64
C ASP A 164 9.28 1.82 -0.10
N LEU A 165 8.27 1.00 -0.43
CA LEU A 165 8.29 -0.43 -0.17
C LEU A 165 9.26 -1.23 -1.05
N ASP A 166 9.84 -0.65 -2.11
CA ASP A 166 10.92 -1.27 -2.87
C ASP A 166 12.24 -1.42 -2.06
N GLN A 167 12.28 -0.86 -0.85
CA GLN A 167 13.34 -1.15 0.14
C GLN A 167 13.19 -2.54 0.78
N ILE A 168 12.12 -3.27 0.51
CA ILE A 168 11.87 -4.59 1.04
C ILE A 168 12.06 -5.62 -0.08
N ALA A 169 13.06 -6.51 0.10
CA ALA A 169 13.27 -7.60 -0.84
C ALA A 169 12.12 -8.62 -0.77
N GLY A 170 11.72 -9.13 -1.92
CA GLY A 170 10.64 -10.10 -2.04
C GLY A 170 9.78 -9.91 -3.29
N LYS A 171 8.63 -10.57 -3.28
CA LYS A 171 7.64 -10.46 -4.34
C LYS A 171 6.72 -9.27 -4.09
N HIS A 172 6.52 -8.47 -5.11
CA HIS A 172 5.65 -7.30 -5.07
C HIS A 172 4.56 -7.40 -6.14
N TYR A 173 3.43 -6.79 -5.85
CA TYR A 173 2.34 -6.63 -6.81
C TYR A 173 1.83 -5.20 -6.77
N ASN A 174 1.85 -4.55 -7.93
CA ASN A 174 1.27 -3.22 -8.10
C ASN A 174 -0.20 -3.35 -8.54
N PRO A 175 -1.18 -3.11 -7.66
CA PRO A 175 -2.58 -3.34 -7.98
C PRO A 175 -3.15 -2.34 -9.00
N ARG A 176 -2.52 -1.16 -9.18
CA ARG A 176 -2.93 -0.17 -10.19
C ARG A 176 -2.48 -0.57 -11.59
N LYS A 177 -1.23 -1.06 -11.71
CA LYS A 177 -0.68 -1.55 -12.99
C LYS A 177 -1.08 -3.00 -13.29
N LYS A 178 -1.51 -3.75 -12.25
CA LYS A 178 -1.77 -5.20 -12.29
C LYS A 178 -0.53 -6.01 -12.67
N GLU A 179 0.61 -5.64 -12.14
CA GLU A 179 1.91 -6.22 -12.48
C GLU A 179 2.63 -6.76 -11.23
N PHE A 180 3.24 -7.94 -11.40
CA PHE A 180 4.20 -8.48 -10.45
C PHE A 180 5.60 -7.99 -10.77
N TYR A 181 6.39 -7.82 -9.73
CA TYR A 181 7.83 -7.61 -9.84
C TYR A 181 8.54 -8.15 -8.60
N ASP A 182 9.82 -8.48 -8.75
CA ASP A 182 10.65 -9.00 -7.67
C ASP A 182 11.75 -7.99 -7.34
N ILE A 183 11.93 -7.75 -6.04
CA ILE A 183 13.01 -6.93 -5.49
C ILE A 183 14.02 -7.87 -4.85
N ASN A 184 15.25 -7.88 -5.35
CA ASN A 184 16.33 -8.60 -4.70
C ASN A 184 16.99 -7.77 -3.59
N ASN A 185 17.72 -8.44 -2.69
CA ASN A 185 18.37 -7.79 -1.56
C ASN A 185 19.33 -6.65 -1.96
N GLY A 186 20.08 -6.84 -3.05
CA GLY A 186 21.03 -5.82 -3.52
C GLY A 186 20.32 -4.55 -4.01
N TYR A 187 19.18 -4.71 -4.72
CA TYR A 187 18.39 -3.57 -5.15
C TYR A 187 17.70 -2.88 -3.95
N ALA A 188 17.14 -3.64 -3.02
CA ALA A 188 16.49 -3.10 -1.82
C ALA A 188 17.49 -2.24 -1.01
N GLU A 189 18.70 -2.73 -0.78
CA GLU A 189 19.76 -2.00 -0.11
C GLU A 189 20.21 -0.77 -0.90
N TYR A 190 20.44 -0.91 -2.21
CA TYR A 190 20.75 0.21 -3.09
C TYR A 190 19.67 1.30 -3.01
N PHE A 191 18.40 0.92 -3.05
CA PHE A 191 17.29 1.86 -3.06
C PHE A 191 17.14 2.60 -1.72
N LEU A 192 17.39 1.92 -0.59
CA LEU A 192 17.44 2.55 0.72
C LEU A 192 18.51 3.67 0.76
N TRP A 193 19.73 3.35 0.34
CA TRP A 193 20.82 4.34 0.31
C TRP A 193 20.56 5.46 -0.70
N TYR A 194 19.98 5.11 -1.85
CA TYR A 194 19.60 6.09 -2.86
C TYR A 194 18.58 7.10 -2.29
N GLN A 195 17.52 6.65 -1.64
CA GLN A 195 16.55 7.54 -1.01
C GLN A 195 17.17 8.34 0.14
N THR A 196 18.04 7.75 0.94
CA THR A 196 18.77 8.46 2.01
C THR A 196 19.57 9.63 1.45
N ILE A 197 20.22 9.46 0.30
CA ILE A 197 21.03 10.50 -0.34
C ILE A 197 20.16 11.60 -0.97
N ILE A 198 19.11 11.24 -1.71
CA ILE A 198 18.28 12.23 -2.42
C ILE A 198 17.21 12.87 -1.53
N GLY A 199 16.87 12.25 -0.39
CA GLY A 199 15.75 12.64 0.45
C GLY A 199 14.39 12.25 -0.15
N ASP A 200 13.31 12.68 0.51
CA ASP A 200 11.94 12.53 0.04
C ASP A 200 11.15 13.83 0.22
N THR A 201 10.81 14.46 -0.88
CA THR A 201 10.07 15.74 -0.85
C THR A 201 8.62 15.56 -0.41
N ALA A 202 8.02 14.38 -0.65
CA ALA A 202 6.65 14.10 -0.23
C ALA A 202 6.54 13.99 1.30
N ASP A 203 7.61 13.54 1.95
CA ASP A 203 7.69 13.44 3.41
C ASP A 203 8.46 14.60 4.07
N ASN A 204 8.86 15.58 3.26
CA ASN A 204 9.65 16.75 3.70
C ASN A 204 11.00 16.34 4.30
N ILE A 205 11.61 15.30 3.76
CA ILE A 205 12.94 14.82 4.16
C ILE A 205 13.96 15.37 3.16
N LYS A 206 14.92 16.16 3.66
CA LYS A 206 16.00 16.69 2.84
C LYS A 206 17.08 15.63 2.65
N GLY A 207 17.52 15.47 1.41
CA GLY A 207 18.71 14.71 1.08
C GLY A 207 19.99 15.49 1.29
N ILE A 208 21.08 14.99 0.71
CA ILE A 208 22.38 15.68 0.72
C ILE A 208 22.31 16.89 -0.21
N GLU A 209 22.67 18.06 0.29
CA GLU A 209 22.64 19.30 -0.48
C GLU A 209 23.51 19.21 -1.75
N GLY A 210 22.96 19.63 -2.87
CA GLY A 210 23.63 19.59 -4.17
C GLY A 210 23.69 18.20 -4.84
N VAL A 211 23.17 17.14 -4.18
CA VAL A 211 23.18 15.80 -4.73
C VAL A 211 21.78 15.41 -5.23
N GLY A 212 21.59 15.46 -6.53
CA GLY A 212 20.36 14.97 -7.19
C GLY A 212 20.49 13.49 -7.59
N PRO A 213 19.45 12.96 -8.31
CA PRO A 213 19.40 11.55 -8.71
C PRO A 213 20.65 11.00 -9.43
N ILE A 214 21.24 11.79 -10.31
CA ILE A 214 22.45 11.41 -11.05
C ILE A 214 23.65 11.31 -10.11
N GLY A 215 23.82 12.30 -9.21
CA GLY A 215 24.89 12.30 -8.21
C GLY A 215 24.79 11.15 -7.25
N ALA A 216 23.58 10.88 -6.72
CA ALA A 216 23.34 9.73 -5.85
C ALA A 216 23.70 8.41 -6.49
N LYS A 217 23.30 8.22 -7.77
CA LYS A 217 23.65 7.00 -8.53
C LYS A 217 25.16 6.86 -8.69
N LYS A 218 25.87 7.93 -9.01
CA LYS A 218 27.37 7.91 -9.14
C LYS A 218 28.02 7.54 -7.80
N ILE A 219 27.57 8.11 -6.70
CA ILE A 219 28.09 7.82 -5.35
C ILE A 219 27.93 6.31 -5.05
N LEU A 220 26.76 5.75 -5.30
CA LEU A 220 26.45 4.36 -4.95
C LEU A 220 27.10 3.34 -5.86
N THR A 221 27.31 3.67 -7.14
CA THR A 221 27.94 2.74 -8.11
C THR A 221 29.47 2.88 -8.19
N GLY A 222 30.05 3.84 -7.47
CA GLY A 222 31.49 4.14 -7.53
C GLY A 222 31.95 4.71 -8.89
N SER A 223 31.01 5.09 -9.75
CA SER A 223 31.30 5.65 -11.08
C SER A 223 31.56 7.16 -10.94
N PHE A 224 32.67 7.53 -10.34
CA PHE A 224 33.19 8.88 -10.47
C PHE A 224 33.75 8.99 -11.91
N VAL A 225 33.05 9.71 -12.74
CA VAL A 225 33.60 10.19 -14.02
C VAL A 225 34.40 11.43 -13.66
N ASP A 226 35.72 11.38 -13.80
CA ASP A 226 36.61 12.52 -13.76
C ASP A 226 36.19 13.59 -14.78
#